data_1bcb5dd33bea98d7c423e35d1696fb2b
#
_entry.id   1bcb5dd33bea98d7c423e35d1696fb2b
#
_cell.length_a   1.000
_cell.length_b   1.000
_cell.length_c   1.000
_cell.angle_alpha   90.00
_cell.angle_beta   90.00
_cell.angle_gamma   90.00
#
_symmetry.space_group_name_H-M   'P 1'
#
loop_
_entity.id
_entity.type
_entity.pdbx_description
1 polymer ?
#
loop_
_entity_poly.entity_id
_entity_poly.type
_entity_poly.pdbx_seq_one_letter_code
_entity_poly.pdbx_strand_id
1 'polypeptide(L)'
;LDIIFKKAPSLIISDVMMPEIDGLALTRKIKKNINLQHIPVILLTAKAQDKDNIEGLESGADAYITKPFNIDVLISTVNNLLISRKRLRNIYSGNQTHNTKVNITATSNDEKLMERIMKVLDKNISNPDITVEMLAEEVGMSRVHLHRRLKELTNQSPRDFIRNTRLRQAAKLMSEKHLSVSEAAMLTGFKNANNFATSFKELFGMTPTEYINSTSDR
;
A
#
# COMPACT_ATOMS: atom_id res chain seq x y z
N LEU A 1 -23.42 1.94 -11.07
CA LEU A 1 -22.87 1.95 -9.69
C LEU A 1 -23.23 0.67 -8.95
N ASP A 2 -24.47 0.16 -9.02
CA ASP A 2 -24.95 -1.01 -8.27
C ASP A 2 -24.11 -2.28 -8.54
N ILE A 3 -23.64 -2.48 -9.76
CA ILE A 3 -22.77 -3.59 -10.14
C ILE A 3 -21.41 -3.48 -9.42
N ILE A 4 -20.85 -2.27 -9.35
CA ILE A 4 -19.55 -2.01 -8.70
C ILE A 4 -19.66 -2.25 -7.18
N PHE A 5 -20.79 -1.92 -6.57
CA PHE A 5 -21.03 -2.20 -5.14
C PHE A 5 -21.19 -3.70 -4.84
N LYS A 6 -21.82 -4.46 -5.76
CA LYS A 6 -22.05 -5.90 -5.59
C LYS A 6 -20.81 -6.74 -5.88
N LYS A 7 -20.02 -6.34 -6.89
CA LYS A 7 -18.78 -7.04 -7.31
C LYS A 7 -17.71 -5.99 -7.54
N ALA A 8 -16.93 -5.65 -6.53
CA ALA A 8 -15.82 -4.72 -6.66
C ALA A 8 -14.84 -5.20 -7.76
N PRO A 9 -14.77 -4.53 -8.93
CA PRO A 9 -13.87 -4.93 -10.01
C PRO A 9 -12.42 -4.61 -9.63
N SER A 10 -11.47 -5.29 -10.27
CA SER A 10 -10.04 -5.01 -10.07
C SER A 10 -9.60 -3.70 -10.71
N LEU A 11 -10.32 -3.22 -11.74
CA LEU A 11 -10.07 -1.99 -12.48
C LEU A 11 -11.34 -1.58 -13.22
N ILE A 12 -11.52 -0.28 -13.44
CA ILE A 12 -12.64 0.29 -14.22
C ILE A 12 -12.06 1.04 -15.41
N ILE A 13 -12.62 0.80 -16.58
CA ILE A 13 -12.40 1.59 -17.79
C ILE A 13 -13.73 2.26 -18.12
N SER A 14 -13.74 3.58 -18.26
CA SER A 14 -14.93 4.35 -18.55
C SER A 14 -14.66 5.39 -19.64
N ASP A 15 -15.63 5.59 -20.51
CA ASP A 15 -15.62 6.77 -21.37
C ASP A 15 -15.90 8.02 -20.52
N VAL A 16 -15.30 9.16 -20.89
CA VAL A 16 -15.65 10.46 -20.31
C VAL A 16 -17.05 10.85 -20.75
N MET A 17 -17.37 10.68 -22.04
CA MET A 17 -18.66 11.05 -22.61
C MET A 17 -19.63 9.88 -22.56
N MET A 18 -20.51 9.84 -21.55
CA MET A 18 -21.56 8.84 -21.41
C MET A 18 -22.92 9.51 -21.14
N PRO A 19 -24.04 8.90 -21.59
CA PRO A 19 -25.36 9.36 -21.21
C PRO A 19 -25.61 9.19 -19.71
N GLU A 20 -26.47 10.00 -19.12
CA GLU A 20 -26.89 10.04 -17.72
C GLU A 20 -25.81 10.50 -16.74
N ILE A 21 -24.66 9.84 -16.65
CA ILE A 21 -23.53 10.21 -15.81
C ILE A 21 -22.26 10.15 -16.64
N ASP A 22 -21.56 11.26 -16.76
CA ASP A 22 -20.24 11.30 -17.39
C ASP A 22 -19.17 10.54 -16.59
N GLY A 23 -18.10 10.12 -17.27
CA GLY A 23 -17.02 9.34 -16.65
C GLY A 23 -16.29 10.09 -15.55
N LEU A 24 -16.19 11.43 -15.62
CA LEU A 24 -15.57 12.25 -14.58
C LEU A 24 -16.42 12.25 -13.31
N ALA A 25 -17.74 12.44 -13.44
CA ALA A 25 -18.67 12.38 -12.31
C ALA A 25 -18.73 10.97 -11.69
N LEU A 26 -18.70 9.93 -12.53
CA LEU A 26 -18.60 8.54 -12.07
C LEU A 26 -17.30 8.33 -11.26
N THR A 27 -16.16 8.77 -11.80
CA THR A 27 -14.86 8.67 -11.14
C THR A 27 -14.85 9.40 -9.81
N ARG A 28 -15.35 10.65 -9.75
CA ARG A 28 -15.46 11.39 -8.49
C ARG A 28 -16.31 10.64 -7.45
N LYS A 29 -17.43 10.02 -7.86
CA LYS A 29 -18.27 9.21 -6.97
C LYS A 29 -17.53 7.98 -6.47
N ILE A 30 -16.79 7.27 -7.33
CA ILE A 30 -15.96 6.12 -6.96
C ILE A 30 -14.86 6.54 -5.99
N LYS A 31 -14.12 7.61 -6.31
CA LYS A 31 -12.98 8.09 -5.51
C LYS A 31 -13.38 8.74 -4.18
N LYS A 32 -14.57 9.32 -4.09
CA LYS A 32 -15.15 9.79 -2.82
C LYS A 32 -15.72 8.65 -1.98
N ASN A 33 -16.04 7.50 -2.56
CA ASN A 33 -16.59 6.39 -1.82
C ASN A 33 -15.47 5.59 -1.16
N ILE A 34 -15.51 5.52 0.16
CA ILE A 34 -14.51 4.86 1.02
C ILE A 34 -14.30 3.39 0.66
N ASN A 35 -15.33 2.72 0.13
CA ASN A 35 -15.29 1.31 -0.25
C ASN A 35 -14.76 1.09 -1.67
N LEU A 36 -14.79 2.09 -2.53
CA LEU A 36 -14.50 1.98 -3.96
C LEU A 36 -13.29 2.80 -4.41
N GLN A 37 -12.87 3.81 -3.64
CA GLN A 37 -11.81 4.75 -4.03
C GLN A 37 -10.48 4.09 -4.41
N HIS A 38 -10.26 2.86 -3.93
CA HIS A 38 -9.07 2.08 -4.22
C HIS A 38 -9.07 1.47 -5.63
N ILE A 39 -10.24 1.34 -6.26
CA ILE A 39 -10.33 0.73 -7.59
C ILE A 39 -9.71 1.68 -8.61
N PRO A 40 -8.69 1.24 -9.38
CA PRO A 40 -8.13 2.06 -10.44
C PRO A 40 -9.20 2.37 -11.50
N VAL A 41 -9.20 3.62 -11.96
CA VAL A 41 -10.09 4.09 -13.02
C VAL A 41 -9.27 4.65 -14.16
N ILE A 42 -9.45 4.08 -15.34
CA ILE A 42 -8.92 4.60 -16.60
C ILE A 42 -10.05 5.33 -17.31
N LEU A 43 -9.85 6.60 -17.69
CA LEU A 43 -10.79 7.39 -18.46
C LEU A 43 -10.37 7.43 -19.94
N LEU A 44 -11.31 7.11 -20.82
CA LEU A 44 -11.15 7.26 -22.27
C LEU A 44 -11.73 8.62 -22.65
N THR A 45 -10.93 9.49 -23.29
CA THR A 45 -11.34 10.85 -23.66
C THR A 45 -11.14 11.14 -25.13
N ALA A 46 -12.03 11.95 -25.72
CA ALA A 46 -11.93 12.41 -27.11
C ALA A 46 -10.96 13.59 -27.29
N LYS A 47 -10.58 14.29 -26.20
CA LYS A 47 -9.77 15.51 -26.26
C LYS A 47 -8.47 15.36 -25.48
N ALA A 48 -7.34 15.70 -26.12
CA ALA A 48 -6.05 15.81 -25.43
C ALA A 48 -6.05 16.92 -24.36
N GLN A 49 -6.89 17.95 -24.54
CA GLN A 49 -7.05 19.07 -23.60
C GLN A 49 -7.72 18.69 -22.26
N ASP A 50 -8.48 17.57 -22.21
CA ASP A 50 -9.06 17.09 -20.95
C ASP A 50 -7.99 16.52 -20.00
N LYS A 51 -6.77 16.25 -20.50
CA LYS A 51 -5.62 15.89 -19.67
C LYS A 51 -5.07 17.08 -18.86
N ASP A 52 -5.17 18.27 -19.43
CA ASP A 52 -4.59 19.49 -18.87
C ASP A 52 -5.65 20.31 -18.12
N ASN A 53 -6.92 19.96 -18.23
CA ASN A 53 -7.97 20.60 -17.47
C ASN A 53 -7.86 20.20 -15.98
N ILE A 54 -7.82 21.20 -15.13
CA ILE A 54 -7.83 21.09 -13.65
C ILE A 54 -8.95 20.14 -13.18
N GLU A 55 -10.10 20.12 -13.85
CA GLU A 55 -11.20 19.20 -13.57
C GLU A 55 -10.87 17.73 -13.82
N GLY A 56 -10.04 17.41 -14.79
CA GLY A 56 -9.57 16.04 -15.03
C GLY A 56 -8.67 15.55 -13.88
N LEU A 57 -7.70 16.35 -13.48
CA LEU A 57 -6.79 16.05 -12.36
C LEU A 57 -7.55 15.93 -11.03
N GLU A 58 -8.59 16.75 -10.81
CA GLU A 58 -9.44 16.71 -9.62
C GLU A 58 -10.42 15.53 -9.60
N SER A 59 -10.65 14.85 -10.73
CA SER A 59 -11.51 13.66 -10.76
C SER A 59 -10.92 12.48 -9.98
N GLY A 60 -9.58 12.44 -9.84
CA GLY A 60 -8.86 11.36 -9.19
C GLY A 60 -8.71 10.08 -10.01
N ALA A 61 -8.89 10.14 -11.34
CA ALA A 61 -8.62 9.02 -12.23
C ALA A 61 -7.13 8.61 -12.17
N ASP A 62 -6.86 7.33 -12.33
CA ASP A 62 -5.49 6.79 -12.23
C ASP A 62 -4.77 6.86 -13.60
N ALA A 63 -5.51 6.92 -14.71
CA ALA A 63 -4.97 7.14 -16.05
C ALA A 63 -6.02 7.74 -16.98
N TYR A 64 -5.52 8.44 -18.03
CA TYR A 64 -6.31 8.99 -19.14
C TYR A 64 -5.74 8.46 -20.44
N ILE A 65 -6.61 8.02 -21.35
CA ILE A 65 -6.24 7.56 -22.69
C ILE A 65 -7.09 8.31 -23.72
N THR A 66 -6.41 9.03 -24.62
CA THR A 66 -7.09 9.80 -25.69
C THR A 66 -7.51 8.90 -26.84
N LYS A 67 -8.73 9.12 -27.33
CA LYS A 67 -9.25 8.50 -28.56
C LYS A 67 -8.81 9.28 -29.80
N PRO A 68 -8.45 8.63 -30.93
CA PRO A 68 -8.29 7.18 -31.06
C PRO A 68 -7.04 6.69 -30.35
N PHE A 69 -7.10 5.53 -29.68
CA PHE A 69 -5.98 4.95 -28.94
C PHE A 69 -5.49 3.65 -29.56
N ASN A 70 -4.19 3.37 -29.38
CA ASN A 70 -3.66 2.05 -29.67
C ASN A 70 -4.05 1.08 -28.54
N ILE A 71 -4.54 -0.11 -28.93
CA ILE A 71 -4.98 -1.14 -27.99
C ILE A 71 -3.82 -1.60 -27.08
N ASP A 72 -2.59 -1.64 -27.61
CA ASP A 72 -1.39 -2.03 -26.83
C ASP A 72 -1.10 -1.03 -25.72
N VAL A 73 -1.36 0.26 -25.94
CA VAL A 73 -1.23 1.32 -24.91
C VAL A 73 -2.27 1.10 -23.81
N LEU A 74 -3.51 0.77 -24.17
CA LEU A 74 -4.55 0.48 -23.19
C LEU A 74 -4.17 -0.77 -22.37
N ILE A 75 -3.79 -1.87 -23.03
CA ILE A 75 -3.39 -3.12 -22.36
C ILE A 75 -2.19 -2.87 -21.44
N SER A 76 -1.18 -2.15 -21.91
CA SER A 76 0.01 -1.82 -21.10
C SER A 76 -0.36 -0.99 -19.88
N THR A 77 -1.26 -0.01 -20.01
CA THR A 77 -1.73 0.82 -18.89
C THR A 77 -2.50 -0.02 -17.87
N VAL A 78 -3.40 -0.90 -18.32
CA VAL A 78 -4.14 -1.83 -17.44
C VAL A 78 -3.16 -2.73 -16.69
N ASN A 79 -2.22 -3.37 -17.41
CA ASN A 79 -1.24 -4.26 -16.81
C ASN A 79 -0.36 -3.53 -15.78
N ASN A 80 0.10 -2.33 -16.08
CA ASN A 80 0.92 -1.54 -15.14
C ASN A 80 0.15 -1.24 -13.85
N LEU A 81 -1.11 -0.83 -13.92
CA LEU A 81 -1.93 -0.56 -12.73
C LEU A 81 -2.20 -1.83 -11.90
N LEU A 82 -2.42 -2.98 -12.55
CA LEU A 82 -2.64 -4.25 -11.86
C LEU A 82 -1.35 -4.84 -11.29
N ILE A 83 -0.23 -4.73 -12.01
CA ILE A 83 1.10 -5.20 -11.57
C ILE A 83 1.58 -4.39 -10.38
N SER A 84 1.42 -3.07 -10.37
CA SER A 84 1.78 -2.21 -9.23
C SER A 84 1.11 -2.69 -7.95
N ARG A 85 -0.17 -3.04 -8.00
CA ARG A 85 -0.91 -3.60 -6.84
C ARG A 85 -0.38 -4.95 -6.40
N LYS A 86 -0.12 -5.86 -7.35
CA LYS A 86 0.47 -7.18 -7.05
C LYS A 86 1.85 -7.04 -6.42
N ARG A 87 2.64 -6.08 -6.90
CA ARG A 87 3.96 -5.77 -6.38
C ARG A 87 3.90 -5.22 -4.95
N LEU A 88 3.03 -4.24 -4.65
CA LEU A 88 2.83 -3.76 -3.30
C LEU A 88 2.49 -4.91 -2.33
N ARG A 89 1.58 -5.79 -2.75
CA ARG A 89 1.24 -6.98 -1.97
C ARG A 89 2.49 -7.84 -1.70
N ASN A 90 3.32 -8.12 -2.69
CA ASN A 90 4.53 -8.94 -2.54
C ASN A 90 5.56 -8.28 -1.62
N ILE A 91 5.79 -6.97 -1.76
CA ILE A 91 6.74 -6.21 -0.91
C ILE A 91 6.31 -6.24 0.55
N TYR A 92 5.02 -6.00 0.81
CA TYR A 92 4.52 -5.84 2.19
C TYR A 92 3.99 -7.14 2.81
N SER A 93 3.71 -8.20 2.03
CA SER A 93 3.32 -9.52 2.57
C SER A 93 4.48 -10.34 3.14
N GLY A 94 5.73 -9.93 2.92
CA GLY A 94 6.90 -10.60 3.50
C GLY A 94 7.65 -11.53 2.57
N ASN A 95 7.27 -11.62 1.30
CA ASN A 95 7.87 -12.56 0.35
C ASN A 95 9.09 -12.02 -0.42
N GLN A 96 9.55 -10.79 -0.16
CA GLN A 96 10.78 -10.27 -0.78
C GLN A 96 11.52 -9.30 0.13
N THR A 97 12.85 -9.44 0.16
CA THR A 97 13.81 -8.49 0.72
C THR A 97 13.73 -7.14 0.01
N HIS A 98 13.77 -6.08 0.80
CA HIS A 98 13.69 -4.67 0.41
C HIS A 98 14.86 -4.20 -0.48
N ASN A 99 14.93 -4.58 -1.75
CA ASN A 99 15.90 -3.98 -2.66
C ASN A 99 15.39 -3.92 -4.10
N THR A 100 14.40 -3.05 -4.34
CA THR A 100 14.18 -2.57 -5.72
C THR A 100 13.61 -1.15 -5.69
N LYS A 101 14.48 -0.15 -5.67
CA LYS A 101 14.15 1.18 -6.16
C LYS A 101 13.95 1.05 -7.67
N VAL A 102 12.72 1.03 -8.12
CA VAL A 102 12.40 1.20 -9.54
C VAL A 102 11.71 2.55 -9.67
N ASN A 103 12.34 3.44 -10.40
CA ASN A 103 11.77 4.71 -10.81
C ASN A 103 10.49 4.46 -11.60
N ILE A 104 9.34 4.67 -10.99
CA ILE A 104 8.05 4.71 -11.65
C ILE A 104 7.62 6.17 -11.70
N THR A 105 7.45 6.69 -12.88
CA THR A 105 7.11 8.09 -13.17
C THR A 105 5.66 8.48 -12.81
N ALA A 106 4.85 7.54 -12.32
CA ALA A 106 3.51 7.80 -11.78
C ALA A 106 3.27 6.89 -10.57
N THR A 107 3.31 7.45 -9.37
CA THR A 107 3.01 6.74 -8.12
C THR A 107 1.51 6.54 -8.01
N SER A 108 1.06 5.28 -7.91
CA SER A 108 -0.36 4.97 -7.73
C SER A 108 -0.87 5.52 -6.38
N ASN A 109 -2.17 5.76 -6.26
CA ASN A 109 -2.77 6.19 -4.99
C ASN A 109 -2.48 5.18 -3.85
N ASP A 110 -2.33 3.91 -4.19
CA ASP A 110 -1.98 2.83 -3.26
C ASP A 110 -0.54 2.96 -2.76
N GLU A 111 0.41 3.29 -3.63
CA GLU A 111 1.80 3.55 -3.26
C GLU A 111 1.91 4.77 -2.35
N LYS A 112 1.26 5.88 -2.71
CA LYS A 112 1.21 7.08 -1.86
C LYS A 112 0.61 6.81 -0.48
N LEU A 113 -0.40 5.95 -0.40
CA LEU A 113 -0.98 5.53 0.87
C LEU A 113 0.03 4.71 1.68
N MET A 114 0.67 3.71 1.06
CA MET A 114 1.66 2.88 1.74
C MET A 114 2.87 3.70 2.20
N GLU A 115 3.35 4.65 1.40
CA GLU A 115 4.40 5.59 1.80
C GLU A 115 4.01 6.41 3.05
N ARG A 116 2.77 6.92 3.10
CA ARG A 116 2.27 7.65 4.29
C ARG A 116 2.21 6.74 5.51
N ILE A 117 1.69 5.52 5.35
CA ILE A 117 1.61 4.54 6.44
C ILE A 117 3.02 4.22 6.96
N MET A 118 3.97 3.92 6.06
CA MET A 118 5.35 3.63 6.45
C MET A 118 6.03 4.81 7.13
N LYS A 119 5.84 6.03 6.63
CA LYS A 119 6.38 7.25 7.26
C LYS A 119 5.87 7.45 8.69
N VAL A 120 4.59 7.19 8.94
CA VAL A 120 4.01 7.25 10.29
C VAL A 120 4.59 6.16 11.19
N LEU A 121 4.71 4.93 10.67
CA LEU A 121 5.29 3.82 11.43
C LEU A 121 6.77 4.05 11.74
N ASP A 122 7.57 4.52 10.80
CA ASP A 122 9.01 4.80 11.02
C ASP A 122 9.20 5.87 12.11
N LYS A 123 8.37 6.93 12.10
CA LYS A 123 8.38 7.97 13.14
C LYS A 123 8.02 7.43 14.52
N ASN A 124 7.15 6.41 14.57
CA ASN A 124 6.61 5.87 15.82
C ASN A 124 7.08 4.43 16.10
N ILE A 125 8.14 3.96 15.46
CA ILE A 125 8.57 2.55 15.52
C ILE A 125 8.92 2.11 16.95
N SER A 126 9.56 3.01 17.71
CA SER A 126 9.95 2.78 19.10
C SER A 126 8.83 3.03 20.12
N ASN A 127 7.71 3.66 19.71
CA ASN A 127 6.59 3.92 20.61
C ASN A 127 5.80 2.62 20.87
N PRO A 128 5.91 2.00 22.06
CA PRO A 128 5.25 0.72 22.33
C PRO A 128 3.72 0.81 22.34
N ASP A 129 3.18 2.02 22.48
CA ASP A 129 1.76 2.29 22.65
C ASP A 129 1.04 2.70 21.34
N ILE A 130 1.72 2.62 20.18
CA ILE A 130 1.08 2.90 18.91
C ILE A 130 -0.09 1.93 18.68
N THR A 131 -1.27 2.49 18.46
CA THR A 131 -2.50 1.75 18.19
C THR A 131 -2.89 1.86 16.71
N VAL A 132 -3.81 0.99 16.29
CA VAL A 132 -4.41 1.06 14.95
C VAL A 132 -5.19 2.35 14.77
N GLU A 133 -5.82 2.84 15.84
CA GLU A 133 -6.56 4.09 15.86
C GLU A 133 -5.65 5.29 15.60
N MET A 134 -4.51 5.38 16.31
CA MET A 134 -3.51 6.42 16.11
C MET A 134 -2.95 6.39 14.67
N LEU A 135 -2.63 5.19 14.16
CA LEU A 135 -2.17 5.06 12.77
C LEU A 135 -3.23 5.53 11.77
N ALA A 136 -4.50 5.17 11.99
CA ALA A 136 -5.60 5.56 11.12
C ALA A 136 -5.80 7.08 11.11
N GLU A 137 -5.75 7.73 12.28
CA GLU A 137 -5.87 9.18 12.44
C GLU A 137 -4.72 9.92 11.72
N GLU A 138 -3.48 9.49 11.94
CA GLU A 138 -2.29 10.09 11.32
C GLU A 138 -2.28 9.99 9.78
N VAL A 139 -2.87 8.92 9.23
CA VAL A 139 -2.99 8.78 7.76
C VAL A 139 -4.30 9.37 7.20
N GLY A 140 -5.14 9.98 8.06
CA GLY A 140 -6.40 10.62 7.65
C GLY A 140 -7.50 9.62 7.24
N MET A 141 -7.57 8.47 7.91
CA MET A 141 -8.55 7.42 7.60
C MET A 141 -9.32 6.97 8.86
N SER A 142 -10.54 6.44 8.66
CA SER A 142 -11.19 5.68 9.73
C SER A 142 -10.48 4.32 9.95
N ARG A 143 -10.54 3.80 11.18
CA ARG A 143 -10.00 2.48 11.53
C ARG A 143 -10.50 1.36 10.59
N VAL A 144 -11.80 1.36 10.28
CA VAL A 144 -12.41 0.36 9.39
C VAL A 144 -11.82 0.45 7.99
N HIS A 145 -11.62 1.67 7.50
CA HIS A 145 -11.05 1.92 6.19
C HIS A 145 -9.58 1.50 6.13
N LEU A 146 -8.76 1.89 7.12
CA LEU A 146 -7.38 1.46 7.22
C LEU A 146 -7.26 -0.08 7.26
N HIS A 147 -8.12 -0.75 8.07
CA HIS A 147 -8.13 -2.21 8.17
C HIS A 147 -8.36 -2.85 6.80
N ARG A 148 -9.38 -2.41 6.08
CA ARG A 148 -9.70 -2.96 4.76
C ARG A 148 -8.56 -2.70 3.78
N ARG A 149 -8.03 -1.46 3.73
CA ARG A 149 -6.95 -1.10 2.79
C ARG A 149 -5.67 -1.89 3.03
N LEU A 150 -5.22 -2.00 4.28
CA LEU A 150 -4.06 -2.82 4.61
C LEU A 150 -4.27 -4.29 4.27
N LYS A 151 -5.47 -4.84 4.55
CA LYS A 151 -5.79 -6.23 4.20
C LYS A 151 -5.75 -6.45 2.68
N GLU A 152 -6.27 -5.52 1.89
CA GLU A 152 -6.24 -5.57 0.42
C GLU A 152 -4.82 -5.48 -0.14
N LEU A 153 -4.02 -4.53 0.36
CA LEU A 153 -2.68 -4.23 -0.17
C LEU A 153 -1.60 -5.19 0.33
N THR A 154 -1.73 -5.70 1.55
CA THR A 154 -0.66 -6.48 2.20
C THR A 154 -1.08 -7.89 2.61
N ASN A 155 -2.36 -8.20 2.53
CA ASN A 155 -3.00 -9.40 3.09
C ASN A 155 -2.86 -9.53 4.62
N GLN A 156 -2.51 -8.44 5.33
CA GLN A 156 -2.32 -8.42 6.78
C GLN A 156 -3.38 -7.57 7.47
N SER A 157 -3.69 -7.88 8.74
CA SER A 157 -4.42 -6.94 9.59
C SER A 157 -3.52 -5.75 9.94
N PRO A 158 -4.05 -4.56 10.28
CA PRO A 158 -3.23 -3.43 10.72
C PRO A 158 -2.32 -3.76 11.91
N ARG A 159 -2.82 -4.55 12.86
CA ARG A 159 -2.03 -4.99 14.03
C ARG A 159 -0.85 -5.85 13.62
N ASP A 160 -1.07 -6.83 12.72
CA ASP A 160 -0.01 -7.68 12.20
C ASP A 160 0.97 -6.88 11.34
N PHE A 161 0.48 -5.92 10.57
CA PHE A 161 1.31 -5.07 9.75
C PHE A 161 2.27 -4.22 10.61
N ILE A 162 1.77 -3.58 11.68
CA ILE A 162 2.60 -2.83 12.64
C ILE A 162 3.63 -3.78 13.27
N ARG A 163 3.18 -4.93 13.80
CA ARG A 163 4.06 -5.93 14.43
C ARG A 163 5.16 -6.40 13.49
N ASN A 164 4.80 -6.80 12.27
CA ASN A 164 5.74 -7.33 11.29
C ASN A 164 6.72 -6.25 10.79
N THR A 165 6.29 -5.00 10.67
CA THR A 165 7.18 -3.86 10.36
C THR A 165 8.23 -3.68 11.45
N ARG A 166 7.83 -3.71 12.73
CA ARG A 166 8.75 -3.65 13.88
C ARG A 166 9.75 -4.80 13.88
N LEU A 167 9.29 -6.03 13.64
CA LEU A 167 10.16 -7.21 13.59
C LEU A 167 11.19 -7.12 12.47
N ARG A 168 10.82 -6.65 11.30
CA ARG A 168 11.77 -6.44 10.20
C ARG A 168 12.78 -5.35 10.51
N GLN A 169 12.35 -4.26 11.14
CA GLN A 169 13.27 -3.22 11.59
C GLN A 169 14.23 -3.75 12.67
N ALA A 170 13.75 -4.57 13.60
CA ALA A 170 14.61 -5.22 14.59
C ALA A 170 15.65 -6.14 13.94
N ALA A 171 15.23 -6.97 12.96
CA ALA A 171 16.13 -7.81 12.19
C ALA A 171 17.25 -7.00 11.51
N LYS A 172 16.88 -5.85 10.91
CA LYS A 172 17.83 -4.92 10.29
C LYS A 172 18.79 -4.31 11.32
N LEU A 173 18.30 -3.90 12.49
CA LEU A 173 19.15 -3.37 13.56
C LEU A 173 20.14 -4.43 14.07
N MET A 174 19.72 -5.67 14.22
CA MET A 174 20.59 -6.77 14.65
C MET A 174 21.66 -7.10 13.61
N SER A 175 21.29 -7.16 12.31
CA SER A 175 22.23 -7.54 11.23
C SER A 175 23.18 -6.41 10.82
N GLU A 176 22.70 -5.17 10.71
CA GLU A 176 23.48 -4.05 10.17
C GLU A 176 24.19 -3.24 11.27
N LYS A 177 23.60 -3.15 12.47
CA LYS A 177 24.13 -2.37 13.58
C LYS A 177 24.66 -3.23 14.73
N HIS A 178 24.61 -4.55 14.58
CA HIS A 178 25.09 -5.52 15.56
C HIS A 178 24.51 -5.32 16.96
N LEU A 179 23.25 -4.84 17.05
CA LEU A 179 22.58 -4.67 18.32
C LEU A 179 22.16 -6.02 18.92
N SER A 180 22.17 -6.10 20.23
CA SER A 180 21.64 -7.27 20.94
C SER A 180 20.13 -7.44 20.69
N VAL A 181 19.64 -8.66 20.92
CA VAL A 181 18.20 -8.98 20.81
C VAL A 181 17.34 -8.06 21.68
N SER A 182 17.79 -7.77 22.91
CA SER A 182 17.08 -6.91 23.87
C SER A 182 17.04 -5.45 23.41
N GLU A 183 18.14 -4.91 22.92
CA GLU A 183 18.21 -3.54 22.39
C GLU A 183 17.32 -3.39 21.15
N ALA A 184 17.41 -4.33 20.21
CA ALA A 184 16.59 -4.32 19.00
C ALA A 184 15.09 -4.38 19.32
N ALA A 185 14.68 -5.23 20.27
CA ALA A 185 13.30 -5.33 20.73
C ALA A 185 12.80 -4.01 21.33
N MET A 186 13.59 -3.40 22.22
CA MET A 186 13.26 -2.14 22.89
C MET A 186 13.15 -0.99 21.88
N LEU A 187 14.12 -0.83 20.98
CA LEU A 187 14.16 0.23 19.98
C LEU A 187 13.04 0.10 18.93
N THR A 188 12.45 -1.08 18.81
CA THR A 188 11.32 -1.31 17.91
C THR A 188 9.98 -1.43 18.64
N GLY A 189 9.90 -0.96 19.89
CA GLY A 189 8.66 -0.78 20.64
C GLY A 189 8.04 -2.06 21.19
N PHE A 190 8.81 -3.12 21.39
CA PHE A 190 8.33 -4.31 22.12
C PHE A 190 8.51 -4.13 23.62
N LYS A 191 7.40 -4.23 24.38
CA LYS A 191 7.40 -4.16 25.85
C LYS A 191 7.92 -5.42 26.52
N ASN A 192 7.89 -6.55 25.82
CA ASN A 192 8.16 -7.87 26.39
C ASN A 192 9.05 -8.69 25.45
N ALA A 193 10.20 -9.14 25.94
CA ALA A 193 11.18 -9.93 25.20
C ALA A 193 10.63 -11.28 24.73
N ASN A 194 9.77 -11.93 25.53
CA ASN A 194 9.18 -13.21 25.15
C ASN A 194 8.21 -13.04 23.98
N ASN A 195 7.38 -12.00 24.01
CA ASN A 195 6.48 -11.69 22.91
C ASN A 195 7.24 -11.34 21.62
N PHE A 196 8.38 -10.63 21.77
CA PHE A 196 9.29 -10.36 20.67
C PHE A 196 9.83 -11.65 20.06
N ALA A 197 10.44 -12.51 20.88
CA ALA A 197 11.08 -13.74 20.42
C ALA A 197 10.08 -14.70 19.73
N THR A 198 8.89 -14.86 20.33
CA THR A 198 7.82 -15.68 19.74
C THR A 198 7.36 -15.12 18.39
N SER A 199 7.04 -13.82 18.33
CA SER A 199 6.60 -13.17 17.08
C SER A 199 7.69 -13.15 16.02
N PHE A 200 8.96 -13.04 16.43
CA PHE A 200 10.11 -13.09 15.51
C PHE A 200 10.24 -14.47 14.90
N LYS A 201 10.15 -15.53 15.71
CA LYS A 201 10.18 -16.92 15.22
C LYS A 201 9.01 -17.23 14.29
N GLU A 202 7.80 -16.72 14.58
CA GLU A 202 6.64 -16.86 13.70
C GLU A 202 6.86 -16.21 12.32
N LEU A 203 7.52 -15.04 12.28
CA LEU A 203 7.75 -14.29 11.04
C LEU A 203 8.93 -14.80 10.23
N PHE A 204 10.04 -15.13 10.87
CA PHE A 204 11.32 -15.48 10.23
C PHE A 204 11.62 -16.99 10.21
N GLY A 205 10.83 -17.80 10.91
CA GLY A 205 11.04 -19.26 11.03
C GLY A 205 12.17 -19.65 11.98
N MET A 206 12.89 -18.69 12.57
CA MET A 206 14.02 -18.91 13.48
C MET A 206 14.00 -17.89 14.63
N THR A 207 14.64 -18.21 15.72
CA THR A 207 14.75 -17.29 16.87
C THR A 207 15.65 -16.08 16.55
N PRO A 208 15.51 -14.95 17.28
CA PRO A 208 16.39 -13.79 17.09
C PRO A 208 17.88 -14.12 17.23
N THR A 209 18.25 -15.01 18.15
CA THR A 209 19.65 -15.43 18.36
C THR A 209 20.17 -16.25 17.18
N GLU A 210 19.40 -17.21 16.69
CA GLU A 210 19.73 -17.98 15.49
C GLU A 210 19.89 -17.06 14.27
N TYR A 211 19.03 -16.01 14.16
CA TYR A 211 19.12 -15.05 13.09
C TYR A 211 20.44 -14.24 13.13
N ILE A 212 20.86 -13.74 14.29
CA ILE A 212 22.12 -13.03 14.44
C ILE A 212 23.29 -13.94 14.03
N ASN A 213 23.33 -15.18 14.53
CA ASN A 213 24.40 -16.12 14.21
C ASN A 213 24.48 -16.41 12.71
N SER A 214 23.32 -16.58 12.04
CA SER A 214 23.28 -16.83 10.59
C SER A 214 23.70 -15.63 9.73
N THR A 215 23.66 -14.41 10.26
CA THR A 215 24.06 -13.20 9.55
C THR A 215 25.49 -12.75 9.87
N SER A 216 26.07 -13.23 10.98
CA SER A 216 27.45 -12.92 11.38
C SER A 216 28.48 -13.75 10.60
N ASP A 217 28.07 -14.85 9.98
CA ASP A 217 28.94 -15.75 9.18
C ASP A 217 29.02 -15.36 7.68
N ARG A 218 28.49 -14.19 7.31
CA ARG A 218 28.54 -13.65 5.94
C ARG A 218 29.35 -12.37 5.87
#